data_5105da51f107d2493f72d9af8343aa4a
#
_entry.id   5105da51f107d2493f72d9af8343aa4a
#
_cell.length_a   1.000
_cell.length_b   1.000
_cell.length_c   1.000
_cell.angle_alpha   90.00
_cell.angle_beta   90.00
_cell.angle_gamma   90.00
#
_symmetry.space_group_name_H-M   'P 1'
#
loop_
_entity.id
_entity.type
_entity.pdbx_description
1 polymer ?
#
loop_
_entity_poly.entity_id
_entity_poly.type
_entity_poly.pdbx_seq_one_letter_code
_entity_poly.pdbx_strand_id
1 'polypeptide(L)'
;IGEAAFSDCNSLESIAIPDSVTNISNHTFVSCSNLTSITIPGSVTDIGNCAFYECTNLTSITIPDSVTSIGNLAFYKCENLKDVTIPESVTDIGEYAFYGTKWLSEYPDDFVVLKNGILIAYKGKESIISIPDSVTSICNRAFAKCNSLTSVTIPDLVTSIGNSAFESCSNLTSVTIPDSVTSISYGAFQGCDNLTSVTI
;
A
#
# COMPACT_ATOMS: atom_id res chain seq x y z
N ILE A 1 3.45 -13.52 17.29
CA ILE A 1 4.56 -14.33 16.74
C ILE A 1 5.77 -13.41 16.67
N GLY A 2 6.97 -13.90 17.12
CA GLY A 2 8.19 -13.09 17.16
C GLY A 2 8.70 -12.65 15.79
N GLU A 3 9.53 -11.60 15.78
CA GLU A 3 10.18 -11.10 14.57
C GLU A 3 11.00 -12.20 13.88
N ALA A 4 10.88 -12.30 12.57
CA ALA A 4 11.55 -13.27 11.70
C ALA A 4 11.38 -14.76 12.09
N ALA A 5 10.36 -15.11 12.89
CA ALA A 5 10.23 -16.45 13.47
C ALA A 5 10.18 -17.58 12.44
N PHE A 6 9.72 -17.30 11.22
CA PHE A 6 9.65 -18.25 10.11
C PHE A 6 10.32 -17.72 8.85
N SER A 7 11.23 -16.73 8.99
CA SER A 7 11.98 -16.21 7.85
C SER A 7 12.74 -17.34 7.14
N ASP A 8 12.70 -17.33 5.80
CA ASP A 8 13.37 -18.30 4.93
C ASP A 8 12.92 -19.76 5.11
N CYS A 9 11.73 -19.98 5.71
CA CYS A 9 11.14 -21.31 5.76
C CYS A 9 10.58 -21.71 4.38
N ASN A 10 11.48 -21.91 3.41
CA ASN A 10 11.15 -22.09 1.99
C ASN A 10 10.32 -23.35 1.70
N SER A 11 10.31 -24.33 2.59
CA SER A 11 9.49 -25.55 2.45
C SER A 11 8.13 -25.46 3.16
N LEU A 12 7.83 -24.34 3.82
CA LEU A 12 6.58 -24.14 4.54
C LEU A 12 5.43 -23.90 3.53
N GLU A 13 4.50 -24.83 3.42
CA GLU A 13 3.36 -24.77 2.50
C GLU A 13 2.13 -24.10 3.14
N SER A 14 1.94 -24.32 4.43
CA SER A 14 0.83 -23.76 5.19
C SER A 14 1.17 -23.69 6.68
N ILE A 15 0.51 -22.77 7.40
CA ILE A 15 0.64 -22.64 8.85
C ILE A 15 -0.70 -22.18 9.43
N ALA A 16 -1.09 -22.76 10.56
CA ALA A 16 -2.20 -22.31 11.35
C ALA A 16 -1.71 -21.38 12.45
N ILE A 17 -2.19 -20.15 12.46
CA ILE A 17 -1.88 -19.15 13.51
C ILE A 17 -2.94 -19.28 14.61
N PRO A 18 -2.55 -19.52 15.88
CA PRO A 18 -3.50 -19.61 16.98
C PRO A 18 -4.24 -18.29 17.23
N ASP A 19 -5.50 -18.38 17.72
CA ASP A 19 -6.33 -17.22 18.05
C ASP A 19 -5.77 -16.36 19.22
N SER A 20 -4.78 -16.84 19.95
CA SER A 20 -4.07 -16.06 20.97
C SER A 20 -3.03 -15.08 20.40
N VAL A 21 -2.75 -15.15 19.09
CA VAL A 21 -1.79 -14.26 18.42
C VAL A 21 -2.47 -12.95 18.09
N THR A 22 -1.95 -11.85 18.60
CA THR A 22 -2.51 -10.49 18.41
C THR A 22 -1.78 -9.67 17.35
N ASN A 23 -0.58 -10.09 16.94
CA ASN A 23 0.16 -9.42 15.88
C ASN A 23 1.02 -10.41 15.07
N ILE A 24 1.24 -10.09 13.80
CA ILE A 24 2.27 -10.70 12.96
C ILE A 24 3.42 -9.72 12.92
N SER A 25 4.53 -10.08 13.61
CA SER A 25 5.68 -9.18 13.74
C SER A 25 6.41 -8.94 12.42
N ASN A 26 7.39 -8.02 12.45
CA ASN A 26 8.20 -7.74 11.27
C ASN A 26 8.93 -9.02 10.79
N HIS A 27 9.04 -9.17 9.49
CA HIS A 27 9.80 -10.24 8.83
C HIS A 27 9.33 -11.67 9.15
N THR A 28 8.18 -11.86 9.78
CA THR A 28 7.76 -13.16 10.33
C THR A 28 7.83 -14.29 9.29
N PHE A 29 7.38 -14.06 8.07
CA PHE A 29 7.33 -15.04 6.97
C PHE A 29 8.11 -14.59 5.72
N VAL A 30 9.16 -13.76 5.90
CA VAL A 30 10.00 -13.34 4.76
C VAL A 30 10.48 -14.56 4.00
N SER A 31 10.36 -14.50 2.66
CA SER A 31 10.85 -15.54 1.73
C SER A 31 10.29 -16.96 1.98
N CYS A 32 9.14 -17.10 2.64
CA CYS A 32 8.43 -18.39 2.67
C CYS A 32 7.86 -18.70 1.29
N SER A 33 8.74 -19.01 0.34
CA SER A 33 8.41 -19.08 -1.10
C SER A 33 7.38 -20.16 -1.47
N ASN A 34 7.25 -21.22 -0.68
CA ASN A 34 6.25 -22.27 -0.89
C ASN A 34 4.94 -22.06 -0.12
N LEU A 35 4.82 -20.98 0.67
CA LEU A 35 3.59 -20.69 1.40
C LEU A 35 2.47 -20.34 0.41
N THR A 36 1.47 -21.22 0.29
CA THR A 36 0.37 -21.06 -0.67
C THR A 36 -0.86 -20.39 -0.07
N SER A 37 -1.08 -20.61 1.22
CA SER A 37 -2.21 -20.05 1.96
C SER A 37 -1.88 -19.87 3.43
N ILE A 38 -2.50 -18.87 4.03
CA ILE A 38 -2.42 -18.60 5.47
C ILE A 38 -3.73 -17.98 5.92
N THR A 39 -4.22 -18.41 7.09
CA THR A 39 -5.36 -17.79 7.75
C THR A 39 -4.85 -16.90 8.87
N ILE A 40 -5.18 -15.61 8.78
CA ILE A 40 -4.89 -14.63 9.85
C ILE A 40 -6.09 -14.64 10.81
N PRO A 41 -5.89 -14.94 12.10
CA PRO A 41 -7.01 -14.99 13.06
C PRO A 41 -7.55 -13.59 13.37
N GLY A 42 -8.84 -13.53 13.76
CA GLY A 42 -9.52 -12.28 14.11
C GLY A 42 -9.00 -11.58 15.37
N SER A 43 -8.00 -12.13 16.02
CA SER A 43 -7.28 -11.51 17.16
C SER A 43 -6.12 -10.60 16.70
N VAL A 44 -5.69 -10.71 15.43
CA VAL A 44 -4.56 -9.93 14.91
C VAL A 44 -4.99 -8.50 14.61
N THR A 45 -4.29 -7.53 15.18
CA THR A 45 -4.54 -6.10 14.98
C THR A 45 -3.57 -5.43 14.02
N ASP A 46 -2.38 -6.03 13.84
CA ASP A 46 -1.29 -5.43 13.06
C ASP A 46 -0.53 -6.48 12.25
N ILE A 47 -0.20 -6.13 11.00
CA ILE A 47 0.70 -6.88 10.12
C ILE A 47 1.98 -6.06 9.98
N GLY A 48 3.09 -6.60 10.46
CA GLY A 48 4.38 -5.91 10.53
C GLY A 48 5.07 -5.67 9.19
N ASN A 49 6.18 -4.94 9.23
CA ASN A 49 7.00 -4.67 8.05
C ASN A 49 7.57 -5.98 7.48
N CYS A 50 7.53 -6.12 6.16
CA CYS A 50 8.05 -7.30 5.44
C CYS A 50 7.44 -8.64 5.93
N ALA A 51 6.27 -8.62 6.58
CA ALA A 51 5.73 -9.83 7.23
C ALA A 51 5.60 -11.03 6.28
N PHE A 52 5.25 -10.78 5.00
CA PHE A 52 5.12 -11.77 3.93
C PHE A 52 5.97 -11.40 2.69
N TYR A 53 7.05 -10.66 2.89
CA TYR A 53 7.96 -10.26 1.81
C TYR A 53 8.44 -11.47 1.00
N GLU A 54 8.25 -11.42 -0.33
CA GLU A 54 8.63 -12.52 -1.26
C GLU A 54 8.02 -13.90 -0.95
N CYS A 55 6.81 -13.96 -0.36
CA CYS A 55 6.00 -15.17 -0.33
C CYS A 55 5.42 -15.43 -1.72
N THR A 56 6.25 -15.85 -2.67
CA THR A 56 5.95 -15.84 -4.11
C THR A 56 4.80 -16.75 -4.52
N ASN A 57 4.54 -17.85 -3.79
CA ASN A 57 3.45 -18.79 -4.08
C ASN A 57 2.14 -18.47 -3.32
N LEU A 58 2.11 -17.42 -2.48
CA LEU A 58 0.88 -17.00 -1.80
C LEU A 58 -0.11 -16.51 -2.86
N THR A 59 -1.29 -17.14 -2.93
CA THR A 59 -2.30 -16.84 -3.95
C THR A 59 -3.44 -15.96 -3.47
N SER A 60 -3.78 -16.06 -2.19
CA SER A 60 -4.87 -15.32 -1.58
C SER A 60 -4.56 -14.94 -0.14
N ILE A 61 -5.12 -13.82 0.29
CA ILE A 61 -5.08 -13.37 1.68
C ILE A 61 -6.38 -12.66 2.05
N THR A 62 -6.95 -13.05 3.18
CA THR A 62 -8.06 -12.32 3.81
C THR A 62 -7.54 -11.68 5.08
N ILE A 63 -7.54 -10.36 5.10
CA ILE A 63 -7.16 -9.57 6.26
C ILE A 63 -8.40 -9.39 7.13
N PRO A 64 -8.37 -9.80 8.42
CA PRO A 64 -9.55 -9.71 9.29
C PRO A 64 -9.87 -8.27 9.70
N ASP A 65 -11.15 -8.05 10.08
CA ASP A 65 -11.68 -6.73 10.48
C ASP A 65 -11.00 -6.14 11.73
N SER A 66 -10.23 -6.93 12.46
CA SER A 66 -9.43 -6.47 13.60
C SER A 66 -8.17 -5.72 13.21
N VAL A 67 -7.67 -5.92 11.97
CA VAL A 67 -6.42 -5.29 11.51
C VAL A 67 -6.65 -3.83 11.19
N THR A 68 -5.82 -2.97 11.75
CA THR A 68 -5.83 -1.52 11.53
C THR A 68 -4.63 -1.02 10.75
N SER A 69 -3.51 -1.76 10.78
CA SER A 69 -2.28 -1.38 10.09
C SER A 69 -1.63 -2.53 9.31
N ILE A 70 -1.07 -2.19 8.16
CA ILE A 70 -0.25 -3.06 7.29
C ILE A 70 1.08 -2.38 7.08
N GLY A 71 2.17 -3.01 7.50
CA GLY A 71 3.52 -2.44 7.48
C GLY A 71 4.11 -2.26 6.09
N ASN A 72 5.27 -1.59 6.04
CA ASN A 72 6.03 -1.41 4.81
C ASN A 72 6.41 -2.75 4.21
N LEU A 73 6.29 -2.89 2.87
CA LEU A 73 6.70 -4.09 2.15
C LEU A 73 6.01 -5.39 2.62
N ALA A 74 4.88 -5.30 3.33
CA ALA A 74 4.27 -6.45 3.99
C ALA A 74 3.99 -7.62 3.03
N PHE A 75 3.52 -7.35 1.81
CA PHE A 75 3.27 -8.33 0.74
C PHE A 75 4.09 -8.04 -0.51
N TYR A 76 5.24 -7.36 -0.35
CA TYR A 76 6.11 -7.02 -1.47
C TYR A 76 6.55 -8.27 -2.23
N LYS A 77 6.37 -8.25 -3.57
CA LYS A 77 6.70 -9.39 -4.45
C LYS A 77 6.04 -10.73 -4.07
N CYS A 78 4.88 -10.72 -3.44
CA CYS A 78 4.01 -11.89 -3.44
C CYS A 78 3.44 -12.05 -4.85
N GLU A 79 4.26 -12.53 -5.80
CA GLU A 79 4.02 -12.42 -7.24
C GLU A 79 2.74 -13.13 -7.71
N ASN A 80 2.29 -14.17 -7.01
CA ASN A 80 1.08 -14.91 -7.34
C ASN A 80 -0.15 -14.45 -6.54
N LEU A 81 -0.01 -13.47 -5.63
CA LEU A 81 -1.11 -12.95 -4.81
C LEU A 81 -2.08 -12.15 -5.68
N LYS A 82 -3.25 -12.72 -5.95
CA LYS A 82 -4.30 -12.14 -6.80
C LYS A 82 -5.59 -11.82 -6.04
N ASP A 83 -5.92 -12.61 -5.04
CA ASP A 83 -7.15 -12.46 -4.28
C ASP A 83 -6.83 -11.84 -2.91
N VAL A 84 -7.07 -10.54 -2.78
CA VAL A 84 -6.81 -9.78 -1.55
C VAL A 84 -8.08 -9.15 -1.05
N THR A 85 -8.45 -9.44 0.19
CA THR A 85 -9.54 -8.76 0.89
C THR A 85 -8.95 -7.89 1.98
N ILE A 86 -9.15 -6.57 1.86
CA ILE A 86 -8.72 -5.56 2.84
C ILE A 86 -9.97 -4.96 3.47
N PRO A 87 -10.16 -5.05 4.80
CA PRO A 87 -11.33 -4.49 5.47
C PRO A 87 -11.21 -2.96 5.61
N GLU A 88 -12.36 -2.31 5.87
CA GLU A 88 -12.42 -0.86 6.07
C GLU A 88 -11.74 -0.39 7.37
N SER A 89 -11.46 -1.31 8.30
CA SER A 89 -10.69 -1.05 9.53
C SER A 89 -9.24 -0.69 9.28
N VAL A 90 -8.67 -1.12 8.14
CA VAL A 90 -7.29 -0.78 7.79
C VAL A 90 -7.21 0.68 7.41
N THR A 91 -6.55 1.48 8.23
CA THR A 91 -6.37 2.93 8.05
C THR A 91 -4.92 3.32 7.74
N ASP A 92 -3.97 2.43 8.00
CA ASP A 92 -2.55 2.65 7.72
C ASP A 92 -1.98 1.56 6.83
N ILE A 93 -1.41 1.95 5.69
CA ILE A 93 -0.76 1.04 4.72
C ILE A 93 0.62 1.58 4.39
N GLY A 94 1.61 0.77 4.72
CA GLY A 94 3.02 1.08 4.54
C GLY A 94 3.46 1.17 3.08
N GLU A 95 4.67 1.70 2.90
CA GLU A 95 5.27 1.84 1.58
C GLU A 95 5.41 0.49 0.87
N TYR A 96 5.00 0.45 -0.40
CA TYR A 96 5.12 -0.75 -1.24
C TYR A 96 4.48 -2.02 -0.66
N ALA A 97 3.50 -1.89 0.24
CA ALA A 97 2.90 -3.04 0.93
C ALA A 97 2.44 -4.15 -0.04
N PHE A 98 1.89 -3.79 -1.21
CA PHE A 98 1.40 -4.74 -2.23
C PHE A 98 2.17 -4.66 -3.56
N TYR A 99 3.31 -3.99 -3.61
CA TYR A 99 4.07 -3.85 -4.85
C TYR A 99 4.57 -5.21 -5.37
N GLY A 100 4.39 -5.46 -6.66
CA GLY A 100 4.80 -6.71 -7.30
C GLY A 100 3.81 -7.86 -7.12
N THR A 101 2.61 -7.60 -6.58
CA THR A 101 1.52 -8.60 -6.54
C THR A 101 0.69 -8.56 -7.82
N LYS A 102 0.09 -9.71 -8.18
CA LYS A 102 -0.92 -9.75 -9.26
C LYS A 102 -2.14 -8.90 -8.93
N TRP A 103 -2.59 -8.91 -7.67
CA TRP A 103 -3.70 -8.10 -7.22
C TRP A 103 -3.53 -6.63 -7.60
N LEU A 104 -2.36 -6.04 -7.33
CA LEU A 104 -2.10 -4.64 -7.67
C LEU A 104 -2.00 -4.42 -9.18
N SER A 105 -1.28 -5.30 -9.89
CA SER A 105 -1.04 -5.14 -11.33
C SER A 105 -2.29 -5.38 -12.18
N GLU A 106 -3.16 -6.30 -11.76
CA GLU A 106 -4.40 -6.69 -12.44
C GLU A 106 -5.64 -5.93 -11.91
N TYR A 107 -5.47 -4.99 -10.95
CA TYR A 107 -6.57 -4.17 -10.47
C TYR A 107 -7.25 -3.46 -11.65
N PRO A 108 -8.59 -3.45 -11.75
CA PRO A 108 -9.28 -3.02 -12.97
C PRO A 108 -9.06 -1.55 -13.33
N ASP A 109 -8.94 -0.69 -12.31
CA ASP A 109 -8.82 0.76 -12.49
C ASP A 109 -7.37 1.22 -12.37
N ASP A 110 -7.06 2.38 -12.97
CA ASP A 110 -5.75 3.03 -12.82
C ASP A 110 -5.52 3.55 -11.40
N PHE A 111 -6.57 4.00 -10.73
CA PHE A 111 -6.55 4.37 -9.32
C PHE A 111 -6.94 3.18 -8.45
N VAL A 112 -6.01 2.69 -7.65
CA VAL A 112 -6.26 1.60 -6.69
C VAL A 112 -6.76 2.21 -5.39
N VAL A 113 -8.10 2.32 -5.28
CA VAL A 113 -8.77 2.94 -4.12
C VAL A 113 -9.53 1.88 -3.33
N LEU A 114 -9.27 1.82 -2.02
CA LEU A 114 -10.03 0.97 -1.11
C LEU A 114 -11.43 1.54 -0.82
N LYS A 115 -12.33 0.70 -0.30
CA LYS A 115 -13.70 1.11 0.04
C LYS A 115 -13.79 2.27 1.03
N ASN A 116 -12.81 2.39 1.95
CA ASN A 116 -12.71 3.48 2.93
C ASN A 116 -12.04 4.76 2.37
N GLY A 117 -11.82 4.84 1.05
CA GLY A 117 -11.29 6.02 0.39
C GLY A 117 -9.75 6.12 0.39
N ILE A 118 -9.03 5.11 0.81
CA ILE A 118 -7.56 5.11 0.80
C ILE A 118 -7.05 4.81 -0.61
N LEU A 119 -6.31 5.74 -1.23
CA LEU A 119 -5.64 5.56 -2.50
C LEU A 119 -4.27 4.93 -2.29
N ILE A 120 -4.13 3.65 -2.68
CA ILE A 120 -2.89 2.88 -2.49
C ILE A 120 -1.88 3.16 -3.60
N ALA A 121 -2.33 3.23 -4.85
CA ALA A 121 -1.45 3.38 -6.01
C ALA A 121 -2.18 3.97 -7.22
N TYR A 122 -1.44 4.65 -8.06
CA TYR A 122 -1.84 5.03 -9.41
C TYR A 122 -1.00 4.27 -10.44
N LYS A 123 -1.66 3.62 -11.41
CA LYS A 123 -1.03 2.79 -12.46
C LYS A 123 -1.15 3.39 -13.84
N GLY A 124 -1.93 4.46 -13.97
CA GLY A 124 -2.20 5.11 -15.26
C GLY A 124 -0.96 5.81 -15.83
N LYS A 125 -1.11 6.29 -17.07
CA LYS A 125 -0.05 6.96 -17.83
C LYS A 125 -0.47 8.34 -18.33
N GLU A 126 -1.66 8.80 -17.92
CA GLU A 126 -2.17 10.10 -18.30
C GLU A 126 -1.27 11.21 -17.75
N SER A 127 -1.18 12.31 -18.50
CA SER A 127 -0.36 13.46 -18.09
C SER A 127 -1.10 14.44 -17.18
N ILE A 128 -2.42 14.50 -17.29
CA ILE A 128 -3.29 15.35 -16.47
C ILE A 128 -4.36 14.45 -15.88
N ILE A 129 -4.44 14.42 -14.57
CA ILE A 129 -5.38 13.57 -13.84
C ILE A 129 -6.18 14.36 -12.80
N SER A 130 -7.40 13.86 -12.54
CA SER A 130 -8.17 14.22 -11.34
C SER A 130 -8.30 12.95 -10.50
N ILE A 131 -7.83 13.02 -9.26
CA ILE A 131 -8.00 11.92 -8.30
C ILE A 131 -9.50 11.79 -8.01
N PRO A 132 -10.06 10.56 -7.93
CA PRO A 132 -11.49 10.37 -7.67
C PRO A 132 -11.97 11.06 -6.38
N ASP A 133 -13.17 11.66 -6.44
CA ASP A 133 -13.74 12.41 -5.29
C ASP A 133 -13.98 11.55 -4.04
N SER A 134 -14.02 10.22 -4.18
CA SER A 134 -14.13 9.28 -3.07
C SER A 134 -12.85 9.13 -2.24
N VAL A 135 -11.71 9.68 -2.71
CA VAL A 135 -10.43 9.54 -2.01
C VAL A 135 -10.36 10.47 -0.81
N THR A 136 -10.03 9.89 0.35
CA THR A 136 -9.88 10.60 1.63
C THR A 136 -8.43 10.71 2.09
N SER A 137 -7.57 9.79 1.63
CA SER A 137 -6.13 9.82 1.90
C SER A 137 -5.32 9.24 0.75
N ILE A 138 -4.12 9.77 0.55
CA ILE A 138 -3.16 9.30 -0.44
C ILE A 138 -2.04 8.57 0.29
N CYS A 139 -1.86 7.27 0.02
CA CYS A 139 -0.84 6.46 0.66
C CYS A 139 0.59 6.88 0.30
N ASN A 140 1.51 6.36 1.10
CA ASN A 140 2.93 6.48 0.84
C ASN A 140 3.25 5.96 -0.58
N ARG A 141 3.99 6.74 -1.36
CA ARG A 141 4.45 6.40 -2.72
C ARG A 141 3.35 6.10 -3.75
N ALA A 142 2.10 6.51 -3.50
CA ALA A 142 0.97 6.20 -4.39
C ALA A 142 1.17 6.65 -5.85
N PHE A 143 1.88 7.75 -6.08
CA PHE A 143 2.24 8.29 -7.40
C PHE A 143 3.76 8.32 -7.64
N ALA A 144 4.56 7.63 -6.84
CA ALA A 144 6.02 7.70 -6.98
C ALA A 144 6.48 7.32 -8.39
N LYS A 145 7.35 8.14 -8.98
CA LYS A 145 7.91 7.95 -10.33
C LYS A 145 6.88 8.00 -11.47
N CYS A 146 5.72 8.62 -11.25
CA CYS A 146 4.75 8.88 -12.32
C CYS A 146 5.26 10.02 -13.23
N ASN A 147 6.30 9.72 -14.03
CA ASN A 147 6.97 10.70 -14.88
C ASN A 147 6.11 11.25 -16.04
N SER A 148 4.97 10.62 -16.32
CA SER A 148 4.00 11.14 -17.30
C SER A 148 3.20 12.32 -16.76
N LEU A 149 3.03 12.42 -15.42
CA LEU A 149 2.18 13.45 -14.83
C LEU A 149 2.77 14.85 -14.97
N THR A 150 1.95 15.76 -15.48
CA THR A 150 2.23 17.19 -15.57
C THR A 150 1.33 18.01 -14.65
N SER A 151 0.12 17.52 -14.37
CA SER A 151 -0.84 18.17 -13.49
C SER A 151 -1.71 17.15 -12.75
N VAL A 152 -1.99 17.42 -11.48
CA VAL A 152 -2.84 16.61 -10.61
C VAL A 152 -3.83 17.50 -9.88
N THR A 153 -5.12 17.13 -9.93
CA THR A 153 -6.16 17.71 -9.09
C THR A 153 -6.42 16.77 -7.91
N ILE A 154 -6.25 17.28 -6.70
CA ILE A 154 -6.53 16.58 -5.44
C ILE A 154 -7.92 16.99 -4.97
N PRO A 155 -8.86 16.05 -4.69
CA PRO A 155 -10.22 16.39 -4.31
C PRO A 155 -10.32 16.85 -2.84
N ASP A 156 -11.41 17.58 -2.54
CA ASP A 156 -11.65 18.26 -1.24
C ASP A 156 -11.90 17.28 -0.07
N LEU A 157 -12.03 15.99 -0.30
CA LEU A 157 -12.12 15.00 0.79
C LEU A 157 -10.77 14.49 1.27
N VAL A 158 -9.67 14.79 0.56
CA VAL A 158 -8.33 14.34 0.96
C VAL A 158 -7.86 15.13 2.17
N THR A 159 -7.54 14.41 3.24
CA THR A 159 -7.05 15.00 4.49
C THR A 159 -5.55 14.79 4.70
N SER A 160 -4.95 13.80 4.01
CA SER A 160 -3.53 13.47 4.18
C SER A 160 -2.86 13.03 2.89
N ILE A 161 -1.60 13.44 2.73
CA ILE A 161 -0.71 13.04 1.66
C ILE A 161 0.49 12.32 2.29
N GLY A 162 0.68 11.05 1.95
CA GLY A 162 1.67 10.16 2.55
C GLY A 162 3.12 10.48 2.18
N ASN A 163 4.05 9.76 2.83
CA ASN A 163 5.48 9.91 2.56
C ASN A 163 5.80 9.62 1.09
N SER A 164 6.61 10.47 0.47
CA SER A 164 7.04 10.28 -0.92
C SER A 164 5.89 10.07 -1.91
N ALA A 165 4.67 10.51 -1.62
CA ALA A 165 3.47 10.20 -2.41
C ALA A 165 3.65 10.54 -3.90
N PHE A 166 4.29 11.65 -4.22
CA PHE A 166 4.62 12.11 -5.58
C PHE A 166 6.13 12.14 -5.85
N GLU A 167 6.92 11.34 -5.11
CA GLU A 167 8.38 11.31 -5.26
C GLU A 167 8.78 11.06 -6.72
N SER A 168 9.70 11.89 -7.23
CA SER A 168 10.24 11.76 -8.57
C SER A 168 9.20 11.84 -9.69
N CYS A 169 8.07 12.54 -9.48
CA CYS A 169 7.20 12.95 -10.58
C CYS A 169 7.86 14.10 -11.36
N SER A 170 8.91 13.80 -12.10
CA SER A 170 9.83 14.79 -12.67
C SER A 170 9.19 15.78 -13.66
N ASN A 171 8.05 15.44 -14.25
CA ASN A 171 7.32 16.32 -15.17
C ASN A 171 6.15 17.08 -14.54
N LEU A 172 5.90 16.88 -13.25
CA LEU A 172 4.83 17.59 -12.54
C LEU A 172 5.18 19.08 -12.42
N THR A 173 4.34 19.95 -13.01
CA THR A 173 4.57 21.40 -13.06
C THR A 173 3.75 22.19 -12.06
N SER A 174 2.58 21.67 -11.72
CA SER A 174 1.67 22.33 -10.79
C SER A 174 0.84 21.33 -10.00
N VAL A 175 0.52 21.68 -8.78
CA VAL A 175 -0.42 20.96 -7.92
C VAL A 175 -1.26 21.94 -7.13
N THR A 176 -2.56 21.66 -7.02
CA THR A 176 -3.46 22.36 -6.10
C THR A 176 -3.77 21.41 -4.95
N ILE A 177 -3.46 21.86 -3.75
CA ILE A 177 -3.69 21.12 -2.50
C ILE A 177 -4.91 21.78 -1.85
N PRO A 178 -6.03 21.07 -1.66
CA PRO A 178 -7.23 21.66 -1.08
C PRO A 178 -7.07 21.97 0.42
N ASP A 179 -7.88 22.89 0.94
CA ASP A 179 -7.90 23.32 2.36
C ASP A 179 -8.18 22.15 3.34
N SER A 180 -8.75 21.05 2.86
CA SER A 180 -9.00 19.84 3.64
C SER A 180 -7.73 19.09 4.05
N VAL A 181 -6.62 19.30 3.32
CA VAL A 181 -5.35 18.60 3.60
C VAL A 181 -4.70 19.19 4.85
N THR A 182 -4.71 18.42 5.91
CA THR A 182 -4.12 18.79 7.21
C THR A 182 -2.70 18.26 7.40
N SER A 183 -2.27 17.30 6.57
CA SER A 183 -0.95 16.67 6.67
C SER A 183 -0.34 16.38 5.30
N ILE A 184 0.89 16.84 5.10
CA ILE A 184 1.76 16.48 3.97
C ILE A 184 3.02 15.88 4.56
N SER A 185 3.27 14.60 4.28
CA SER A 185 4.32 13.83 4.94
C SER A 185 5.70 14.03 4.27
N TYR A 186 6.71 13.40 4.89
CA TYR A 186 8.10 13.53 4.46
C TYR A 186 8.29 13.21 2.98
N GLY A 187 8.97 14.12 2.26
CA GLY A 187 9.35 13.91 0.86
C GLY A 187 8.19 13.80 -0.13
N ALA A 188 6.95 14.20 0.25
CA ALA A 188 5.76 13.99 -0.57
C ALA A 188 5.95 14.41 -2.05
N PHE A 189 6.68 15.50 -2.32
CA PHE A 189 7.00 16.01 -3.65
C PHE A 189 8.50 16.03 -3.93
N GLN A 190 9.30 15.21 -3.23
CA GLN A 190 10.75 15.15 -3.44
C GLN A 190 11.07 14.71 -4.87
N GLY A 191 11.98 15.43 -5.56
CA GLY A 191 12.37 15.12 -6.93
C GLY A 191 11.31 15.45 -7.99
N CYS A 192 10.33 16.30 -7.66
CA CYS A 192 9.46 16.93 -8.67
C CYS A 192 10.18 18.13 -9.30
N ASP A 193 11.20 17.86 -10.12
CA ASP A 193 12.18 18.85 -10.57
C ASP A 193 11.59 20.01 -11.41
N ASN A 194 10.42 19.79 -12.03
CA ASN A 194 9.72 20.80 -12.82
C ASN A 194 8.55 21.48 -12.07
N LEU A 195 8.39 21.22 -10.76
CA LEU A 195 7.29 21.80 -9.99
C LEU A 195 7.54 23.29 -9.75
N THR A 196 6.77 24.14 -10.42
CA THR A 196 6.91 25.61 -10.38
C THR A 196 5.81 26.28 -9.63
N SER A 197 4.67 25.61 -9.40
CA SER A 197 3.50 26.19 -8.71
C SER A 197 2.86 25.19 -7.76
N VAL A 198 2.70 25.61 -6.51
CA VAL A 198 1.90 24.90 -5.50
C VAL A 198 0.90 25.90 -4.94
N THR A 199 -0.39 25.59 -5.03
CA THR A 199 -1.44 26.33 -4.36
C THR A 199 -1.92 25.51 -3.16
N ILE A 200 -1.97 26.13 -1.99
CA ILE A 200 -2.44 25.55 -0.73
C ILE A 200 -3.58 26.40 -0.23
#